data_37d2e643cf6a11766d64e0446df035ec
#
_entry.id   37d2e643cf6a11766d64e0446df035ec
#
_cell.length_a   1.000
_cell.length_b   1.000
_cell.length_c   1.000
_cell.angle_alpha   90.00
_cell.angle_beta   90.00
_cell.angle_gamma   90.00
#
_symmetry.space_group_name_H-M   'P 1'
#
loop_
_entity.id
_entity.type
_entity.pdbx_description
1 polymer ?
#
loop_
_entity_poly.entity_id
_entity_poly.type
_entity_poly.pdbx_seq_one_letter_code
_entity_poly.pdbx_strand_id
1 'polypeptide(L)'
;PAIKDFIFFKYQKKDINLNKLDFNFIEDFDYYLKTEKNNSQVTINKKIQRLKKVIKVARKQKLIDFNPFEEHKPKQAKTKIIFLTQDELDKLKEKEFQSEILNKVRDCYIFCCYTGLGYSEMFSLKKSDLKKDEDGTLWIYKERQKTERAFSIPLIFSEPLDIIEKYNSESEYLLPRISNQYFNRLLKEIAFSLGITKKLTHHTARKTFATTVLLNNNIPIETVSKLLGHSKITT
;
A
#
# COMPACT_ATOMS: atom_id res chain seq x y z
N PRO A 1 -7.26 21.32 -8.57
CA PRO A 1 -7.94 20.99 -9.83
C PRO A 1 -9.42 20.61 -9.57
N ALA A 2 -9.74 19.50 -8.93
CA ALA A 2 -11.11 18.99 -8.82
C ALA A 2 -12.15 19.96 -8.23
N ILE A 3 -11.76 20.81 -7.25
CA ILE A 3 -12.67 21.81 -6.66
C ILE A 3 -12.96 22.96 -7.63
N LYS A 4 -11.94 23.40 -8.40
CA LYS A 4 -12.13 24.43 -9.44
C LYS A 4 -13.04 23.95 -10.54
N ASP A 5 -12.85 22.70 -10.99
CA ASP A 5 -13.70 22.08 -12.00
C ASP A 5 -15.16 21.99 -11.52
N PHE A 6 -15.39 21.65 -10.23
CA PHE A 6 -16.71 21.61 -9.63
C PHE A 6 -17.36 22.99 -9.52
N ILE A 7 -16.62 24.01 -9.06
CA ILE A 7 -17.11 25.39 -8.97
C ILE A 7 -17.55 25.88 -10.37
N PHE A 8 -16.75 25.60 -11.38
CA PHE A 8 -17.10 25.95 -12.75
C PHE A 8 -18.34 25.17 -13.23
N PHE A 9 -18.37 23.85 -13.01
CA PHE A 9 -19.47 22.98 -13.41
C PHE A 9 -20.81 23.44 -12.82
N LYS A 10 -20.84 23.66 -11.50
CA LYS A 10 -22.11 23.97 -10.80
C LYS A 10 -22.51 25.43 -10.84
N TYR A 11 -21.54 26.34 -10.69
CA TYR A 11 -21.80 27.76 -10.48
C TYR A 11 -21.43 28.63 -11.68
N GLN A 12 -20.82 28.08 -12.73
CA GLN A 12 -20.28 28.79 -13.91
C GLN A 12 -19.34 29.94 -13.51
N LYS A 13 -18.55 29.75 -12.45
CA LYS A 13 -17.62 30.73 -11.88
C LYS A 13 -16.22 30.14 -11.80
N LYS A 14 -15.21 31.02 -11.84
CA LYS A 14 -13.82 30.62 -11.65
C LYS A 14 -13.46 30.38 -10.19
N ASP A 15 -14.18 31.05 -9.27
CA ASP A 15 -13.96 30.98 -7.83
C ASP A 15 -15.24 31.32 -7.07
N ILE A 16 -15.26 31.02 -5.77
CA ILE A 16 -16.37 31.27 -4.85
C ILE A 16 -15.85 31.84 -3.54
N ASN A 17 -16.58 32.83 -2.98
CA ASN A 17 -16.25 33.40 -1.69
C ASN A 17 -16.45 32.35 -0.58
N LEU A 18 -15.49 32.25 0.36
CA LEU A 18 -15.53 31.30 1.47
C LEU A 18 -16.76 31.46 2.36
N ASN A 19 -17.27 32.68 2.54
CA ASN A 19 -18.47 32.95 3.33
C ASN A 19 -19.78 32.47 2.66
N LYS A 20 -19.72 32.04 1.38
CA LYS A 20 -20.85 31.45 0.66
C LYS A 20 -20.86 29.93 0.67
N LEU A 21 -19.88 29.33 1.35
CA LEU A 21 -19.83 27.88 1.50
C LEU A 21 -20.81 27.45 2.59
N ASP A 22 -21.59 26.44 2.28
CA ASP A 22 -22.55 25.83 3.19
C ASP A 22 -22.43 24.30 3.17
N PHE A 23 -23.28 23.63 3.94
CA PHE A 23 -23.33 22.17 3.97
C PHE A 23 -23.69 21.57 2.58
N ASN A 24 -24.56 22.24 1.81
CA ASN A 24 -24.96 21.74 0.49
C ASN A 24 -23.78 21.73 -0.48
N PHE A 25 -22.85 22.69 -0.36
CA PHE A 25 -21.65 22.71 -1.20
C PHE A 25 -20.82 21.42 -1.10
N ILE A 26 -20.66 20.86 0.08
CA ILE A 26 -19.85 19.63 0.27
C ILE A 26 -20.60 18.38 -0.19
N GLU A 27 -21.93 18.32 -0.04
CA GLU A 27 -22.77 17.23 -0.55
C GLU A 27 -22.83 17.24 -2.08
N ASP A 28 -22.99 18.41 -2.69
CA ASP A 28 -22.95 18.58 -4.14
C ASP A 28 -21.58 18.23 -4.72
N PHE A 29 -20.51 18.57 -4.01
CA PHE A 29 -19.16 18.19 -4.41
C PHE A 29 -18.94 16.67 -4.33
N ASP A 30 -19.46 16.01 -3.29
CA ASP A 30 -19.46 14.54 -3.18
C ASP A 30 -20.21 13.93 -4.38
N TYR A 31 -21.40 14.44 -4.66
CA TYR A 31 -22.23 13.98 -5.80
C TYR A 31 -21.52 14.15 -7.14
N TYR A 32 -21.00 15.34 -7.41
CA TYR A 32 -20.21 15.63 -8.61
C TYR A 32 -19.02 14.69 -8.79
N LEU A 33 -18.28 14.46 -7.72
CA LEU A 33 -17.12 13.54 -7.75
C LEU A 33 -17.55 12.10 -8.06
N LYS A 34 -18.74 11.71 -7.65
CA LYS A 34 -19.28 10.38 -7.88
C LYS A 34 -19.83 10.23 -9.31
N THR A 35 -20.66 11.15 -9.77
CA THR A 35 -21.36 11.07 -11.05
C THR A 35 -20.52 11.53 -12.23
N GLU A 36 -19.95 12.74 -12.16
CA GLU A 36 -19.22 13.35 -13.28
C GLU A 36 -17.77 12.87 -13.37
N LYS A 37 -17.15 12.57 -12.23
CA LYS A 37 -15.74 12.12 -12.19
C LYS A 37 -15.58 10.62 -11.95
N ASN A 38 -16.68 9.88 -11.77
CA ASN A 38 -16.70 8.43 -11.53
C ASN A 38 -15.69 7.97 -10.49
N ASN A 39 -15.50 8.76 -9.42
CA ASN A 39 -14.56 8.45 -8.36
C ASN A 39 -15.14 7.42 -7.37
N SER A 40 -14.28 6.52 -6.87
CA SER A 40 -14.64 5.65 -5.75
C SER A 40 -14.87 6.46 -4.46
N GLN A 41 -15.71 5.96 -3.55
CA GLN A 41 -16.01 6.63 -2.27
C GLN A 41 -14.74 6.92 -1.43
N VAL A 42 -13.75 6.03 -1.47
CA VAL A 42 -12.44 6.26 -0.81
C VAL A 42 -11.74 7.49 -1.37
N THR A 43 -11.77 7.67 -2.69
CA THR A 43 -11.17 8.83 -3.37
C THR A 43 -11.92 10.10 -3.06
N ILE A 44 -13.27 10.05 -3.04
CA ILE A 44 -14.14 11.15 -2.67
C ILE A 44 -13.83 11.62 -1.25
N ASN A 45 -13.87 10.70 -0.28
CA ASN A 45 -13.57 11.00 1.12
C ASN A 45 -12.21 11.69 1.30
N LYS A 46 -11.17 11.24 0.57
CA LYS A 46 -9.85 11.87 0.60
C LYS A 46 -9.85 13.30 0.05
N LYS A 47 -10.61 13.54 -1.04
CA LYS A 47 -10.74 14.89 -1.63
C LYS A 47 -11.49 15.84 -0.69
N ILE A 48 -12.59 15.35 -0.10
CA ILE A 48 -13.37 16.09 0.91
C ILE A 48 -12.53 16.38 2.15
N GLN A 49 -11.76 15.41 2.65
CA GLN A 49 -10.87 15.61 3.79
C GLN A 49 -9.84 16.73 3.52
N ARG A 50 -9.30 16.80 2.30
CA ARG A 50 -8.39 17.88 1.89
C ARG A 50 -9.10 19.23 1.88
N LEU A 51 -10.33 19.29 1.36
CA LEU A 51 -11.14 20.51 1.39
C LEU A 51 -11.42 20.96 2.84
N LYS A 52 -11.87 20.05 3.71
CA LYS A 52 -12.09 20.34 5.14
C LYS A 52 -10.82 20.86 5.82
N LYS A 53 -9.64 20.34 5.45
CA LYS A 53 -8.35 20.82 5.96
C LYS A 53 -8.09 22.28 5.54
N VAL A 54 -8.41 22.66 4.29
CA VAL A 54 -8.27 24.04 3.81
C VAL A 54 -9.19 24.97 4.60
N ILE A 55 -10.45 24.58 4.79
CA ILE A 55 -11.42 25.38 5.59
C ILE A 55 -10.95 25.54 7.04
N LYS A 56 -10.40 24.47 7.64
CA LYS A 56 -9.81 24.56 8.99
C LYS A 56 -8.67 25.58 9.07
N VAL A 57 -7.82 25.64 8.03
CA VAL A 57 -6.74 26.63 7.95
C VAL A 57 -7.31 28.05 7.78
N ALA A 58 -8.30 28.24 6.89
CA ALA A 58 -8.95 29.52 6.67
C ALA A 58 -9.59 30.06 7.96
N ARG A 59 -10.26 29.18 8.74
CA ARG A 59 -10.80 29.56 10.07
C ARG A 59 -9.71 29.95 11.05
N LYS A 60 -8.60 29.19 11.10
CA LYS A 60 -7.45 29.54 11.96
C LYS A 60 -6.86 30.91 11.61
N GLN A 61 -6.88 31.28 10.32
CA GLN A 61 -6.42 32.58 9.83
C GLN A 61 -7.49 33.66 9.91
N LYS A 62 -8.66 33.38 10.53
CA LYS A 62 -9.78 34.32 10.65
C LYS A 62 -10.32 34.84 9.31
N LEU A 63 -10.20 34.06 8.23
CA LEU A 63 -10.77 34.37 6.93
C LEU A 63 -12.26 33.96 6.83
N ILE A 64 -12.71 33.14 7.74
CA ILE A 64 -14.10 32.73 7.98
C ILE A 64 -14.30 32.51 9.48
N ASP A 65 -15.50 32.85 10.01
CA ASP A 65 -15.80 32.70 11.44
C ASP A 65 -16.35 31.32 11.81
N PHE A 66 -16.94 30.61 10.86
CA PHE A 66 -17.59 29.33 11.06
C PHE A 66 -16.99 28.23 10.16
N ASN A 67 -17.26 26.98 10.49
CA ASN A 67 -16.90 25.84 9.64
C ASN A 67 -18.14 25.31 8.91
N PRO A 68 -18.31 25.61 7.61
CA PRO A 68 -19.51 25.18 6.86
C PRO A 68 -19.65 23.67 6.71
N PHE A 69 -18.60 22.91 7.02
CA PHE A 69 -18.54 21.45 6.83
C PHE A 69 -18.42 20.69 8.16
N GLU A 70 -18.78 21.31 9.30
CA GLU A 70 -18.58 20.71 10.62
C GLU A 70 -19.39 19.43 10.77
N GLU A 71 -20.64 19.44 10.38
CA GLU A 71 -21.57 18.31 10.50
C GLU A 71 -21.35 17.21 9.45
N HIS A 72 -20.58 17.48 8.39
CA HIS A 72 -20.36 16.49 7.33
C HIS A 72 -19.58 15.29 7.86
N LYS A 73 -20.16 14.10 7.77
CA LYS A 73 -19.51 12.82 8.09
C LYS A 73 -19.10 12.10 6.81
N PRO A 74 -17.86 11.55 6.75
CA PRO A 74 -17.44 10.76 5.58
C PRO A 74 -18.37 9.56 5.37
N LYS A 75 -18.79 9.34 4.13
CA LYS A 75 -19.59 8.16 3.78
C LYS A 75 -18.76 6.90 3.92
N GLN A 76 -19.34 5.83 4.44
CA GLN A 76 -18.63 4.57 4.67
C GLN A 76 -18.21 3.96 3.32
N ALA A 77 -16.93 3.62 3.20
CA ALA A 77 -16.38 2.98 2.02
C ALA A 77 -15.95 1.55 2.36
N LYS A 78 -16.64 0.56 1.80
CA LYS A 78 -16.23 -0.84 1.95
C LYS A 78 -15.00 -1.08 1.07
N THR A 79 -13.85 -1.31 1.69
CA THR A 79 -12.64 -1.75 0.98
C THR A 79 -12.49 -3.26 1.14
N LYS A 80 -12.48 -3.99 0.02
CA LYS A 80 -12.13 -5.41 0.05
C LYS A 80 -10.61 -5.54 0.32
N ILE A 81 -10.28 -6.34 1.31
CA ILE A 81 -8.88 -6.72 1.55
C ILE A 81 -8.52 -7.78 0.51
N ILE A 82 -7.58 -7.46 -0.38
CA ILE A 82 -7.11 -8.36 -1.43
C ILE A 82 -5.78 -8.95 -0.99
N PHE A 83 -5.71 -10.28 -0.91
CA PHE A 83 -4.51 -11.08 -0.63
C PHE A 83 -4.56 -12.37 -1.43
N LEU A 84 -3.45 -13.05 -1.62
CA LEU A 84 -3.40 -14.37 -2.23
C LEU A 84 -3.83 -15.45 -1.24
N THR A 85 -4.65 -16.40 -1.71
CA THR A 85 -4.91 -17.64 -0.97
C THR A 85 -3.65 -18.51 -0.98
N GLN A 86 -3.65 -19.59 -0.18
CA GLN A 86 -2.52 -20.53 -0.19
C GLN A 86 -2.33 -21.15 -1.58
N ASP A 87 -3.42 -21.62 -2.23
CA ASP A 87 -3.36 -22.20 -3.57
C ASP A 87 -2.81 -21.22 -4.63
N GLU A 88 -3.19 -19.92 -4.54
CA GLU A 88 -2.67 -18.90 -5.45
C GLU A 88 -1.18 -18.62 -5.20
N LEU A 89 -0.76 -18.65 -3.93
CA LEU A 89 0.65 -18.48 -3.55
C LEU A 89 1.50 -19.67 -3.99
N ASP A 90 0.97 -20.89 -3.85
CA ASP A 90 1.66 -22.11 -4.28
C ASP A 90 1.78 -22.17 -5.81
N LYS A 91 0.72 -21.87 -6.55
CA LYS A 91 0.79 -21.71 -8.01
C LYS A 91 1.85 -20.71 -8.45
N LEU A 92 1.99 -19.61 -7.71
CA LEU A 92 3.00 -18.60 -8.00
C LEU A 92 4.42 -19.12 -7.75
N LYS A 93 4.62 -19.89 -6.68
CA LYS A 93 5.92 -20.50 -6.33
C LYS A 93 6.36 -21.55 -7.36
N GLU A 94 5.44 -22.40 -7.77
CA GLU A 94 5.71 -23.53 -8.68
C GLU A 94 5.92 -23.09 -10.13
N LYS A 95 5.44 -21.89 -10.51
CA LYS A 95 5.49 -21.45 -11.91
C LYS A 95 6.89 -21.00 -12.32
N GLU A 96 7.48 -21.75 -13.25
CA GLU A 96 8.67 -21.31 -13.98
C GLU A 96 8.26 -20.62 -15.30
N PHE A 97 8.88 -19.46 -15.56
CA PHE A 97 8.69 -18.71 -16.79
C PHE A 97 9.90 -18.89 -17.71
N GLN A 98 9.69 -18.92 -19.03
CA GLN A 98 10.80 -18.89 -20.00
C GLN A 98 11.58 -17.57 -19.92
N SER A 99 10.95 -16.49 -19.50
CA SER A 99 11.56 -15.17 -19.33
C SER A 99 12.23 -15.04 -17.97
N GLU A 100 13.54 -14.85 -17.95
CA GLU A 100 14.34 -14.65 -16.72
C GLU A 100 13.83 -13.45 -15.89
N ILE A 101 13.40 -12.36 -16.55
CA ILE A 101 12.90 -11.19 -15.84
C ILE A 101 11.55 -11.46 -15.14
N LEU A 102 10.70 -12.33 -15.70
CA LEU A 102 9.47 -12.75 -15.04
C LEU A 102 9.77 -13.61 -13.81
N ASN A 103 10.76 -14.51 -13.89
CA ASN A 103 11.21 -15.27 -12.72
C ASN A 103 11.78 -14.36 -11.63
N LYS A 104 12.61 -13.36 -11.98
CA LYS A 104 13.10 -12.35 -11.04
C LYS A 104 11.97 -11.58 -10.35
N VAL A 105 10.96 -11.17 -11.10
CA VAL A 105 9.79 -10.44 -10.54
C VAL A 105 8.96 -11.35 -9.65
N ARG A 106 8.71 -12.61 -10.05
CA ARG A 106 8.03 -13.63 -9.25
C ARG A 106 8.73 -13.82 -7.92
N ASP A 107 10.02 -14.07 -7.94
CA ASP A 107 10.82 -14.36 -6.75
C ASP A 107 10.85 -13.15 -5.79
N CYS A 108 11.08 -11.95 -6.31
CA CYS A 108 10.97 -10.72 -5.51
C CYS A 108 9.56 -10.53 -4.89
N TYR A 109 8.51 -10.91 -5.62
CA TYR A 109 7.15 -10.83 -5.11
C TYR A 109 6.88 -11.89 -4.02
N ILE A 110 7.36 -13.14 -4.21
CA ILE A 110 7.32 -14.19 -3.20
C ILE A 110 8.07 -13.75 -1.95
N PHE A 111 9.26 -13.18 -2.10
CA PHE A 111 10.01 -12.63 -0.99
C PHE A 111 9.19 -11.61 -0.17
N CYS A 112 8.46 -10.73 -0.85
CA CYS A 112 7.53 -9.81 -0.16
C CYS A 112 6.35 -10.53 0.51
N CYS A 113 5.86 -11.64 -0.05
CA CYS A 113 4.80 -12.44 0.56
C CYS A 113 5.23 -13.14 1.85
N TYR A 114 6.52 -13.39 2.03
CA TYR A 114 7.07 -14.05 3.22
C TYR A 114 7.81 -13.13 4.19
N THR A 115 8.01 -11.86 3.83
CA THR A 115 8.66 -10.85 4.69
C THR A 115 7.77 -9.67 5.02
N GLY A 116 6.70 -9.47 4.26
CA GLY A 116 5.81 -8.32 4.41
C GLY A 116 6.44 -6.97 4.04
N LEU A 117 7.61 -6.96 3.40
CA LEU A 117 8.31 -5.75 3.00
C LEU A 117 7.57 -5.01 1.87
N GLY A 118 7.63 -3.69 1.92
CA GLY A 118 7.20 -2.83 0.83
C GLY A 118 8.24 -2.73 -0.28
N TYR A 119 7.85 -2.15 -1.43
CA TYR A 119 8.72 -2.02 -2.59
C TYR A 119 10.07 -1.34 -2.26
N SER A 120 10.03 -0.17 -1.63
CA SER A 120 11.24 0.59 -1.31
C SER A 120 12.11 -0.12 -0.28
N GLU A 121 11.49 -0.78 0.70
CA GLU A 121 12.18 -1.55 1.73
C GLU A 121 12.91 -2.73 1.09
N MET A 122 12.22 -3.55 0.28
CA MET A 122 12.78 -4.73 -0.37
C MET A 122 13.95 -4.38 -1.31
N PHE A 123 13.75 -3.42 -2.24
CA PHE A 123 14.80 -3.08 -3.22
C PHE A 123 15.95 -2.26 -2.65
N SER A 124 15.87 -1.80 -1.41
CA SER A 124 16.98 -1.17 -0.70
C SER A 124 17.72 -2.10 0.24
N LEU A 125 17.32 -3.39 0.34
CA LEU A 125 17.99 -4.37 1.18
C LEU A 125 19.41 -4.63 0.68
N LYS A 126 20.35 -4.55 1.63
CA LYS A 126 21.76 -4.89 1.43
C LYS A 126 22.14 -6.13 2.22
N LYS A 127 23.23 -6.78 1.85
CA LYS A 127 23.80 -7.90 2.61
C LYS A 127 24.12 -7.51 4.06
N SER A 128 24.51 -6.26 4.30
CA SER A 128 24.76 -5.72 5.64
C SER A 128 23.52 -5.60 6.52
N ASP A 129 22.32 -5.62 5.94
CA ASP A 129 21.06 -5.61 6.68
C ASP A 129 20.71 -6.99 7.27
N LEU A 130 21.43 -8.06 6.86
CA LEU A 130 21.27 -9.41 7.39
C LEU A 130 22.18 -9.63 8.61
N LYS A 131 21.60 -10.14 9.69
CA LYS A 131 22.33 -10.52 10.90
C LYS A 131 21.83 -11.87 11.39
N LYS A 132 22.73 -12.71 11.88
CA LYS A 132 22.39 -13.94 12.59
C LYS A 132 22.19 -13.63 14.06
N ASP A 133 21.16 -14.19 14.65
CA ASP A 133 20.92 -14.19 16.10
C ASP A 133 21.71 -15.33 16.77
N GLU A 134 21.69 -15.40 18.10
CA GLU A 134 22.41 -16.40 18.90
C GLU A 134 21.96 -17.84 18.59
N ASP A 135 20.72 -18.05 18.24
CA ASP A 135 20.15 -19.34 17.82
C ASP A 135 20.44 -19.70 16.35
N GLY A 136 21.17 -18.84 15.63
CA GLY A 136 21.50 -19.03 14.21
C GLY A 136 20.44 -18.55 13.23
N THR A 137 19.28 -18.07 13.71
CA THR A 137 18.21 -17.50 12.86
C THR A 137 18.72 -16.25 12.15
N LEU A 138 18.46 -16.16 10.85
CA LEU A 138 18.81 -14.99 10.06
C LEU A 138 17.69 -13.94 10.14
N TRP A 139 18.07 -12.70 10.42
CA TRP A 139 17.16 -11.57 10.57
C TRP A 139 17.49 -10.47 9.58
N ILE A 140 16.47 -9.77 9.10
CA ILE A 140 16.59 -8.47 8.41
C ILE A 140 16.44 -7.38 9.46
N TYR A 141 17.46 -6.53 9.63
CA TYR A 141 17.42 -5.32 10.46
C TYR A 141 17.52 -4.09 9.57
N LYS A 142 16.53 -3.23 9.59
CA LYS A 142 16.51 -2.01 8.77
C LYS A 142 15.66 -0.92 9.39
N GLU A 143 16.01 0.34 9.09
CA GLU A 143 15.17 1.49 9.38
C GLU A 143 14.22 1.80 8.22
N ARG A 144 12.96 2.13 8.54
CA ARG A 144 11.98 2.53 7.54
C ARG A 144 12.26 3.96 7.08
N GLN A 145 12.56 4.13 5.81
CA GLN A 145 12.77 5.44 5.19
C GLN A 145 11.63 6.44 5.43
N LYS A 146 10.38 5.97 5.57
CA LYS A 146 9.20 6.83 5.68
C LYS A 146 8.83 7.22 7.10
N THR A 147 9.23 6.47 8.10
CA THR A 147 8.82 6.67 9.51
C THR A 147 9.99 6.68 10.48
N GLU A 148 11.23 6.52 9.99
CA GLU A 148 12.49 6.45 10.77
C GLU A 148 12.44 5.43 11.91
N ARG A 149 11.55 4.41 11.80
CA ARG A 149 11.42 3.35 12.79
C ARG A 149 12.20 2.14 12.35
N ALA A 150 13.07 1.65 13.21
CA ALA A 150 13.72 0.36 13.04
C ALA A 150 12.67 -0.75 13.02
N PHE A 151 12.87 -1.73 12.16
CA PHE A 151 12.11 -2.97 12.15
C PHE A 151 13.06 -4.16 12.01
N SER A 152 12.64 -5.29 12.54
CA SER A 152 13.34 -6.56 12.40
C SER A 152 12.36 -7.62 11.91
N ILE A 153 12.79 -8.43 10.96
CA ILE A 153 11.99 -9.52 10.39
C ILE A 153 12.83 -10.79 10.46
N PRO A 154 12.38 -11.82 11.21
CA PRO A 154 13.05 -13.12 11.20
C PRO A 154 12.78 -13.84 9.87
N LEU A 155 13.80 -14.43 9.28
CA LEU A 155 13.69 -15.25 8.09
C LEU A 155 13.50 -16.72 8.52
N ILE A 156 12.31 -17.05 9.00
CA ILE A 156 11.93 -18.38 9.54
C ILE A 156 11.37 -19.31 8.46
N PHE A 157 11.10 -18.80 7.25
CA PHE A 157 10.61 -19.57 6.11
C PHE A 157 11.76 -19.87 5.15
N SER A 158 11.70 -21.00 4.44
CA SER A 158 12.73 -21.38 3.47
C SER A 158 12.71 -20.46 2.24
N GLU A 159 11.53 -20.01 1.78
CA GLU A 159 11.37 -19.25 0.55
C GLU A 159 12.22 -17.97 0.50
N PRO A 160 12.24 -17.10 1.52
CA PRO A 160 13.15 -15.94 1.50
C PRO A 160 14.63 -16.33 1.51
N LEU A 161 15.00 -17.41 2.19
CA LEU A 161 16.39 -17.90 2.26
C LEU A 161 16.86 -18.42 0.90
N ASP A 162 16.05 -19.26 0.26
CA ASP A 162 16.32 -19.80 -1.07
C ASP A 162 16.46 -18.70 -2.14
N ILE A 163 15.62 -17.66 -2.04
CA ILE A 163 15.68 -16.51 -2.93
C ILE A 163 16.96 -15.69 -2.69
N ILE A 164 17.33 -15.45 -1.43
CA ILE A 164 18.60 -14.76 -1.10
C ILE A 164 19.79 -15.53 -1.66
N GLU A 165 19.81 -16.86 -1.49
CA GLU A 165 20.88 -17.71 -2.01
C GLU A 165 20.93 -17.68 -3.54
N LYS A 166 19.79 -17.81 -4.20
CA LYS A 166 19.64 -17.76 -5.66
C LYS A 166 20.21 -16.48 -6.28
N TYR A 167 20.00 -15.33 -5.61
CA TYR A 167 20.48 -14.03 -6.09
C TYR A 167 21.75 -13.53 -5.39
N ASN A 168 22.46 -14.40 -4.67
CA ASN A 168 23.74 -14.05 -4.05
C ASN A 168 24.81 -13.81 -5.12
N SER A 169 25.00 -12.56 -5.47
CA SER A 169 25.98 -12.08 -6.46
C SER A 169 27.02 -11.17 -5.80
N GLU A 170 27.95 -10.62 -6.56
CA GLU A 170 28.92 -9.62 -6.07
C GLU A 170 28.27 -8.28 -5.67
N SER A 171 27.00 -8.08 -6.05
CA SER A 171 26.22 -6.89 -5.66
C SER A 171 26.10 -6.75 -4.14
N GLU A 172 26.13 -5.51 -3.64
CA GLU A 172 25.83 -5.22 -2.24
C GLU A 172 24.34 -5.46 -1.88
N TYR A 173 23.44 -5.45 -2.89
CA TYR A 173 22.02 -5.66 -2.71
C TYR A 173 21.65 -7.13 -2.68
N LEU A 174 20.68 -7.47 -1.83
CA LEU A 174 20.19 -8.86 -1.67
C LEU A 174 19.40 -9.37 -2.87
N LEU A 175 18.69 -8.49 -3.56
CA LEU A 175 17.74 -8.85 -4.61
C LEU A 175 17.98 -8.04 -5.89
N PRO A 176 17.61 -8.57 -7.07
CA PRO A 176 17.67 -7.85 -8.32
C PRO A 176 16.86 -6.56 -8.27
N ARG A 177 17.44 -5.43 -8.70
CA ARG A 177 16.78 -4.13 -8.71
C ARG A 177 15.95 -3.93 -9.97
N ILE A 178 14.65 -3.72 -9.78
CA ILE A 178 13.68 -3.53 -10.85
C ILE A 178 12.86 -2.27 -10.54
N SER A 179 12.64 -1.40 -11.54
CA SER A 179 11.85 -0.19 -11.31
C SER A 179 10.40 -0.50 -10.93
N ASN A 180 9.79 0.33 -10.08
CA ASN A 180 8.43 0.09 -9.58
C ASN A 180 7.38 -0.02 -10.70
N GLN A 181 7.50 0.81 -11.73
CA GLN A 181 6.57 0.77 -12.86
C GLN A 181 6.71 -0.55 -13.64
N TYR A 182 7.95 -0.96 -13.90
CA TYR A 182 8.23 -2.20 -14.63
C TYR A 182 7.82 -3.43 -13.82
N PHE A 183 8.17 -3.46 -12.54
CA PHE A 183 7.75 -4.51 -11.61
C PHE A 183 6.22 -4.69 -11.58
N ASN A 184 5.46 -3.60 -11.41
CA ASN A 184 4.00 -3.67 -11.39
C ASN A 184 3.39 -4.03 -12.75
N ARG A 185 4.06 -3.73 -13.88
CA ARG A 185 3.64 -4.16 -15.21
C ARG A 185 3.78 -5.67 -15.34
N LEU A 186 4.94 -6.22 -14.99
CA LEU A 186 5.21 -7.65 -15.08
C LEU A 186 4.38 -8.48 -14.09
N LEU A 187 4.04 -7.94 -12.92
CA LEU A 187 3.11 -8.59 -12.00
C LEU A 187 1.71 -8.81 -12.62
N LYS A 188 1.25 -7.93 -13.52
CA LYS A 188 -0.03 -8.16 -14.23
C LYS A 188 0.08 -9.30 -15.22
N GLU A 189 1.20 -9.41 -15.90
CA GLU A 189 1.50 -10.51 -16.83
C GLU A 189 1.58 -11.85 -16.10
N ILE A 190 2.28 -11.89 -14.97
CA ILE A 190 2.33 -13.06 -14.08
C ILE A 190 0.93 -13.44 -13.59
N ALA A 191 0.14 -12.49 -13.08
CA ALA A 191 -1.22 -12.76 -12.63
C ALA A 191 -2.10 -13.34 -13.73
N PHE A 192 -2.02 -12.78 -14.93
CA PHE A 192 -2.76 -13.26 -16.10
C PHE A 192 -2.38 -14.68 -16.46
N SER A 193 -1.08 -15.00 -16.53
CA SER A 193 -0.59 -16.36 -16.89
C SER A 193 -0.99 -17.44 -15.88
N LEU A 194 -1.25 -17.06 -14.63
CA LEU A 194 -1.66 -17.95 -13.54
C LEU A 194 -3.18 -18.00 -13.34
N GLY A 195 -3.96 -17.26 -14.14
CA GLY A 195 -5.40 -17.14 -13.95
C GLY A 195 -5.80 -16.42 -12.65
N ILE A 196 -4.89 -15.63 -12.06
CA ILE A 196 -5.15 -14.86 -10.84
C ILE A 196 -5.88 -13.57 -11.23
N THR A 197 -7.16 -13.46 -10.88
CA THR A 197 -7.99 -12.28 -11.18
C THR A 197 -7.71 -11.09 -10.26
N LYS A 198 -7.00 -11.33 -9.15
CA LYS A 198 -6.62 -10.32 -8.17
C LYS A 198 -5.49 -9.43 -8.71
N LYS A 199 -5.55 -8.14 -8.37
CA LYS A 199 -4.48 -7.21 -8.71
C LYS A 199 -3.26 -7.46 -7.80
N LEU A 200 -2.20 -8.01 -8.35
CA LEU A 200 -0.94 -8.19 -7.64
C LEU A 200 -0.18 -6.85 -7.51
N THR A 201 0.22 -6.51 -6.30
CA THR A 201 1.02 -5.34 -5.95
C THR A 201 1.81 -5.67 -4.68
N HIS A 202 2.81 -4.85 -4.33
CA HIS A 202 3.49 -4.99 -3.05
C HIS A 202 2.54 -4.93 -1.85
N HIS A 203 1.46 -4.14 -1.93
CA HIS A 203 0.44 -4.13 -0.88
C HIS A 203 -0.34 -5.44 -0.80
N THR A 204 -0.57 -6.10 -1.94
CA THR A 204 -1.20 -7.44 -1.97
C THR A 204 -0.24 -8.46 -1.34
N ALA A 205 1.06 -8.44 -1.67
CA ALA A 205 2.07 -9.31 -1.06
C ALA A 205 2.12 -9.12 0.47
N ARG A 206 2.17 -7.89 0.94
CA ARG A 206 2.19 -7.59 2.37
C ARG A 206 0.91 -8.04 3.11
N LYS A 207 -0.26 -7.96 2.44
CA LYS A 207 -1.51 -8.51 2.99
C LYS A 207 -1.51 -10.04 2.96
N THR A 208 -0.92 -10.65 1.95
CA THR A 208 -0.70 -12.10 1.86
C THR A 208 0.19 -12.56 3.02
N PHE A 209 1.28 -11.87 3.29
CA PHE A 209 2.11 -12.13 4.48
C PHE A 209 1.28 -12.11 5.76
N ALA A 210 0.53 -11.03 6.00
CA ALA A 210 -0.29 -10.91 7.20
C ALA A 210 -1.34 -12.00 7.33
N THR A 211 -2.08 -12.28 6.24
CA THR A 211 -3.26 -13.14 6.29
C THR A 211 -2.89 -14.60 6.03
N THR A 212 -2.32 -14.90 4.84
CA THR A 212 -2.09 -16.28 4.40
C THR A 212 -0.90 -16.90 5.10
N VAL A 213 0.21 -16.15 5.21
CA VAL A 213 1.45 -16.69 5.75
C VAL A 213 1.47 -16.68 7.29
N LEU A 214 0.88 -15.67 7.94
CA LEU A 214 0.93 -15.58 9.40
C LEU A 214 -0.39 -15.94 10.07
N LEU A 215 -1.48 -15.21 9.82
CA LEU A 215 -2.75 -15.44 10.56
C LEU A 215 -3.33 -16.82 10.30
N ASN A 216 -3.29 -17.33 9.07
CA ASN A 216 -3.77 -18.69 8.75
C ASN A 216 -2.90 -19.80 9.39
N ASN A 217 -1.68 -19.46 9.82
CA ASN A 217 -0.78 -20.34 10.58
C ASN A 217 -0.81 -20.03 12.10
N ASN A 218 -1.90 -19.47 12.59
CA ASN A 218 -2.18 -19.22 14.02
C ASN A 218 -1.18 -18.27 14.71
N ILE A 219 -0.49 -17.42 13.94
CA ILE A 219 0.36 -16.38 14.54
C ILE A 219 -0.54 -15.28 15.12
N PRO A 220 -0.37 -14.90 16.40
CA PRO A 220 -1.20 -13.88 17.05
C PRO A 220 -1.16 -12.53 16.31
N ILE A 221 -2.31 -11.84 16.24
CA ILE A 221 -2.45 -10.58 15.49
C ILE A 221 -1.50 -9.49 16.03
N GLU A 222 -1.18 -9.52 17.32
CA GLU A 222 -0.22 -8.61 17.95
C GLU A 222 1.19 -8.80 17.37
N THR A 223 1.61 -10.05 17.15
CA THR A 223 2.88 -10.40 16.52
C THR A 223 2.88 -9.99 15.05
N VAL A 224 1.81 -10.28 14.31
CA VAL A 224 1.64 -9.84 12.92
C VAL A 224 1.74 -8.32 12.82
N SER A 225 1.07 -7.59 13.70
CA SER A 225 1.09 -6.12 13.74
C SER A 225 2.50 -5.57 14.01
N LYS A 226 3.27 -6.21 14.91
CA LYS A 226 4.67 -5.86 15.19
C LYS A 226 5.57 -6.11 13.98
N LEU A 227 5.50 -7.28 13.36
CA LEU A 227 6.27 -7.63 12.15
C LEU A 227 5.97 -6.67 10.99
N LEU A 228 4.70 -6.28 10.85
CA LEU A 228 4.31 -5.24 9.90
C LEU A 228 4.73 -3.83 10.35
N GLY A 229 5.22 -3.62 11.56
CA GLY A 229 5.62 -2.32 12.10
C GLY A 229 4.47 -1.32 12.20
N HIS A 230 3.28 -1.80 12.52
CA HIS A 230 2.13 -0.94 12.80
C HIS A 230 2.28 -0.30 14.18
N SER A 231 1.91 0.97 14.30
CA SER A 231 1.90 1.69 15.59
C SER A 231 0.69 1.36 16.44
N LYS A 232 -0.36 0.78 15.85
CA LYS A 232 -1.60 0.36 16.49
C LYS A 232 -2.09 -0.93 15.86
N ILE A 233 -2.67 -1.83 16.66
CA ILE A 233 -3.24 -3.10 16.18
C ILE A 233 -4.42 -2.87 15.24
N THR A 234 -5.16 -1.78 15.42
CA THR A 234 -6.33 -1.37 14.60
C THR A 234 -5.98 -0.74 13.24
N THR A 235 -4.74 -0.87 12.80
CA THR A 235 -4.29 -0.27 11.51
C THR A 235 -4.57 -1.23 10.32
#